data_ab6ffbf0e43ae90aa61cc184d0ce2bf6
#
_entry.id   ab6ffbf0e43ae90aa61cc184d0ce2bf6
#
_cell.length_a   1.000
_cell.length_b   1.000
_cell.length_c   1.000
_cell.angle_alpha   90.00
_cell.angle_beta   90.00
_cell.angle_gamma   90.00
#
_symmetry.space_group_name_H-M   'P 1'
#
loop_
_entity.id
_entity.type
_entity.pdbx_description
1 polymer ?
#
loop_
_entity_poly.entity_id
_entity_poly.type
_entity_poly.pdbx_seq_one_letter_code
_entity_poly.pdbx_strand_id
1 'polypeptide(L)'
;MRDSEVMKALKAAFTGYERNSNAALLELLSDDFTFEMSDSLPYGGTYIGREEFLGFWRAVAKEWTYFRYDAHEIIDAGDTIVVPVKTDALSIRGIRMQNEHLFLFKIRDGRPVYARLYADTARGRDVIAGEEPRHYPKPDLT
;
A
#
# COMPACT_ATOMS: atom_id res chain seq x y z
N MET A 1 -10.04 2.32 -25.67
CA MET A 1 -8.74 2.93 -25.29
C MET A 1 -7.86 1.87 -24.62
N ARG A 2 -6.63 1.76 -25.06
CA ARG A 2 -5.70 0.83 -24.42
C ARG A 2 -5.28 1.33 -23.05
N ASP A 3 -5.21 0.42 -22.09
CA ASP A 3 -4.53 0.70 -20.83
C ASP A 3 -3.03 0.90 -21.12
N SER A 4 -2.44 1.88 -20.48
CA SER A 4 -0.99 2.06 -20.48
C SER A 4 -0.31 0.87 -19.79
N GLU A 5 0.99 0.71 -20.02
CA GLU A 5 1.76 -0.33 -19.33
C GLU A 5 1.71 -0.16 -17.82
N VAL A 6 1.74 1.09 -17.32
CA VAL A 6 1.65 1.34 -15.89
C VAL A 6 0.29 0.96 -15.33
N MET A 7 -0.81 1.21 -16.06
CA MET A 7 -2.14 0.80 -15.62
C MET A 7 -2.27 -0.72 -15.55
N LYS A 8 -1.74 -1.43 -16.54
CA LYS A 8 -1.72 -2.90 -16.52
C LYS A 8 -0.94 -3.44 -15.33
N ALA A 9 0.23 -2.84 -15.06
CA ALA A 9 1.08 -3.26 -13.95
C ALA A 9 0.41 -3.00 -12.60
N LEU A 10 -0.28 -1.86 -12.44
CA LEU A 10 -1.02 -1.55 -11.22
C LEU A 10 -2.21 -2.49 -11.02
N LYS A 11 -2.95 -2.80 -12.07
CA LYS A 11 -4.05 -3.76 -11.99
C LYS A 11 -3.53 -5.12 -11.53
N ALA A 12 -2.43 -5.60 -12.10
CA ALA A 12 -1.84 -6.87 -11.70
C ALA A 12 -1.39 -6.87 -10.24
N ALA A 13 -0.75 -5.77 -9.79
CA ALA A 13 -0.21 -5.67 -8.45
C ALA A 13 -1.30 -5.61 -7.37
N PHE A 14 -2.44 -4.96 -7.64
CA PHE A 14 -3.45 -4.70 -6.63
C PHE A 14 -4.70 -5.57 -6.72
N THR A 15 -4.86 -6.37 -7.75
CA THR A 15 -6.01 -7.26 -7.90
C THR A 15 -5.62 -8.74 -7.94
N GLY A 16 -4.33 -9.05 -8.11
CA GLY A 16 -3.82 -10.41 -8.13
C GLY A 16 -3.31 -10.82 -6.75
N TYR A 17 -3.73 -12.01 -6.31
CA TYR A 17 -3.15 -12.63 -5.12
C TYR A 17 -2.05 -13.63 -5.48
N GLU A 18 -1.67 -13.67 -6.75
CA GLU A 18 -0.66 -14.59 -7.24
C GLU A 18 0.73 -14.15 -6.83
N ARG A 19 1.60 -15.13 -6.68
CA ARG A 19 3.01 -14.90 -6.40
C ARG A 19 3.63 -14.06 -7.52
N ASN A 20 4.35 -13.00 -7.16
CA ASN A 20 4.98 -12.06 -8.09
C ASN A 20 4.00 -11.22 -8.92
N SER A 21 2.76 -11.01 -8.44
CA SER A 21 1.80 -10.14 -9.13
C SER A 21 2.30 -8.71 -9.28
N ASN A 22 3.25 -8.27 -8.46
CA ASN A 22 3.84 -6.94 -8.49
C ASN A 22 5.11 -6.83 -9.35
N ALA A 23 5.54 -7.92 -10.01
CA ALA A 23 6.81 -7.92 -10.76
C ALA A 23 6.83 -6.87 -11.87
N ALA A 24 5.75 -6.75 -12.64
CA ALA A 24 5.67 -5.78 -13.73
C ALA A 24 5.74 -4.33 -13.20
N LEU A 25 5.10 -4.05 -12.08
CA LEU A 25 5.16 -2.73 -11.46
C LEU A 25 6.57 -2.40 -11.01
N LEU A 26 7.27 -3.33 -10.38
CA LEU A 26 8.64 -3.14 -9.92
C LEU A 26 9.58 -2.83 -11.08
N GLU A 27 9.39 -3.48 -12.22
CA GLU A 27 10.22 -3.22 -13.41
C GLU A 27 9.99 -1.83 -14.01
N LEU A 28 8.77 -1.29 -13.86
CA LEU A 28 8.42 0.03 -14.40
C LEU A 28 8.90 1.19 -13.52
N LEU A 29 9.22 0.95 -12.26
CA LEU A 29 9.65 2.03 -11.36
C LEU A 29 10.86 2.74 -11.94
N SER A 30 10.89 4.07 -11.85
CA SER A 30 12.07 4.84 -12.23
C SER A 30 13.25 4.51 -11.30
N ASP A 31 14.47 4.74 -11.74
CA ASP A 31 15.66 4.48 -10.93
C ASP A 31 15.68 5.32 -9.65
N ASP A 32 15.11 6.52 -9.71
CA ASP A 32 15.01 7.46 -8.59
C ASP A 32 13.65 7.41 -7.87
N PHE A 33 12.89 6.33 -8.07
CA PHE A 33 11.58 6.18 -7.46
C PHE A 33 11.64 6.41 -5.95
N THR A 34 10.72 7.22 -5.44
CA THR A 34 10.63 7.53 -4.01
C THR A 34 9.28 7.08 -3.48
N PHE A 35 9.32 6.32 -2.40
CA PHE A 35 8.13 5.85 -1.70
C PHE A 35 8.08 6.43 -0.30
N GLU A 36 6.92 6.92 0.11
CA GLU A 36 6.74 7.49 1.44
C GLU A 36 5.56 6.86 2.17
N MET A 37 5.72 6.70 3.47
CA MET A 37 4.64 6.32 4.38
C MET A 37 4.85 7.03 5.72
N SER A 38 3.76 7.27 6.45
CA SER A 38 3.81 7.88 7.78
C SER A 38 4.79 7.15 8.69
N ASP A 39 5.65 7.90 9.36
CA ASP A 39 6.61 7.37 10.33
C ASP A 39 5.99 7.00 11.68
N SER A 40 4.67 7.06 11.79
CA SER A 40 3.94 6.60 12.99
C SER A 40 3.84 5.08 13.09
N LEU A 41 4.28 4.35 12.04
CA LEU A 41 4.40 2.89 12.04
C LEU A 41 5.88 2.49 12.00
N PRO A 42 6.24 1.27 12.50
CA PRO A 42 7.64 0.86 12.57
C PRO A 42 8.36 0.79 11.23
N TYR A 43 7.63 0.66 10.15
CA TYR A 43 8.16 0.58 8.79
C TYR A 43 7.85 1.84 7.97
N GLY A 44 7.45 2.93 8.62
CA GLY A 44 7.23 4.20 7.94
C GLY A 44 8.51 4.92 7.58
N GLY A 45 8.39 6.01 6.79
CA GLY A 45 9.51 6.82 6.38
C GLY A 45 9.59 6.99 4.88
N THR A 46 10.75 7.38 4.39
CA THR A 46 11.03 7.65 2.98
C THR A 46 12.02 6.62 2.47
N TYR A 47 11.68 6.00 1.35
CA TYR A 47 12.45 4.93 0.72
C TYR A 47 12.79 5.37 -0.70
N ILE A 48 14.08 5.37 -1.05
CA ILE A 48 14.56 5.85 -2.34
C ILE A 48 15.12 4.69 -3.14
N GLY A 49 14.57 4.49 -4.33
CA GLY A 49 15.00 3.45 -5.24
C GLY A 49 14.32 2.11 -4.99
N ARG A 50 14.50 1.21 -5.95
CA ARG A 50 13.85 -0.11 -5.93
C ARG A 50 14.29 -0.97 -4.75
N GLU A 51 15.58 -0.95 -4.44
CA GLU A 51 16.14 -1.74 -3.34
C GLU A 51 15.54 -1.34 -2.00
N GLU A 52 15.47 -0.05 -1.70
CA GLU A 52 14.88 0.43 -0.46
C GLU A 52 13.38 0.15 -0.41
N PHE A 53 12.69 0.28 -1.55
CA PHE A 53 11.26 -0.04 -1.62
C PHE A 53 11.01 -1.53 -1.31
N LEU A 54 11.85 -2.42 -1.81
CA LEU A 54 11.78 -3.84 -1.43
C LEU A 54 12.06 -4.03 0.05
N GLY A 55 12.96 -3.24 0.61
CA GLY A 55 13.25 -3.22 2.05
C GLY A 55 12.04 -2.83 2.89
N PHE A 56 11.23 -1.88 2.40
CA PHE A 56 9.96 -1.53 3.04
C PHE A 56 9.06 -2.76 3.19
N TRP A 57 8.86 -3.52 2.10
CA TRP A 57 8.01 -4.71 2.13
C TRP A 57 8.58 -5.80 3.04
N ARG A 58 9.89 -5.95 3.11
CA ARG A 58 10.51 -6.86 4.08
C ARG A 58 10.25 -6.42 5.52
N ALA A 59 10.27 -5.12 5.79
CA ALA A 59 9.96 -4.59 7.11
C ALA A 59 8.49 -4.83 7.48
N VAL A 60 7.57 -4.66 6.54
CA VAL A 60 6.15 -4.98 6.74
C VAL A 60 5.99 -6.46 7.09
N ALA A 61 6.70 -7.34 6.37
CA ALA A 61 6.62 -8.79 6.57
C ALA A 61 7.12 -9.23 7.95
N LYS A 62 7.90 -8.43 8.67
CA LYS A 62 8.31 -8.74 10.04
C LYS A 62 7.18 -8.58 11.05
N GLU A 63 6.20 -7.77 10.74
CA GLU A 63 5.08 -7.46 11.65
C GLU A 63 3.81 -8.27 11.31
N TRP A 64 3.72 -8.80 10.10
CA TRP A 64 2.50 -9.41 9.59
C TRP A 64 2.76 -10.79 9.02
N THR A 65 1.91 -11.74 9.39
CA THR A 65 1.91 -13.09 8.80
C THR A 65 1.43 -13.04 7.36
N TYR A 66 0.40 -12.25 7.10
CA TYR A 66 0.00 -11.88 5.74
C TYR A 66 -0.51 -10.45 5.72
N PHE A 67 -0.46 -9.83 4.55
CA PHE A 67 -0.95 -8.49 4.33
C PHE A 67 -1.46 -8.40 2.90
N ARG A 68 -2.76 -8.34 2.73
CA ARG A 68 -3.41 -8.41 1.42
C ARG A 68 -4.13 -7.11 1.10
N TYR A 69 -3.93 -6.64 -0.11
CA TYR A 69 -4.63 -5.48 -0.66
C TYR A 69 -5.66 -5.95 -1.67
N ASP A 70 -6.86 -5.36 -1.63
CA ASP A 70 -7.91 -5.58 -2.60
C ASP A 70 -8.37 -4.23 -3.15
N ALA A 71 -8.01 -3.94 -4.38
CA ALA A 71 -8.37 -2.70 -5.04
C ALA A 71 -9.68 -2.89 -5.81
N HIS A 72 -10.66 -2.04 -5.53
CA HIS A 72 -11.95 -2.06 -6.25
C HIS A 72 -11.91 -1.15 -7.47
N GLU A 73 -11.05 -0.15 -7.46
CA GLU A 73 -10.91 0.78 -8.57
C GLU A 73 -9.50 1.33 -8.61
N ILE A 74 -9.10 1.76 -9.80
CA ILE A 74 -7.86 2.49 -10.00
C ILE A 74 -8.23 3.77 -10.71
N ILE A 75 -7.96 4.91 -10.09
CA ILE A 75 -8.34 6.22 -10.60
C ILE A 75 -7.16 6.79 -11.38
N ASP A 76 -7.34 6.92 -12.69
CA ASP A 76 -6.33 7.48 -13.59
C ASP A 76 -6.62 8.97 -13.83
N ALA A 77 -5.78 9.83 -13.28
CA ALA A 77 -5.88 11.29 -13.46
C ALA A 77 -4.71 11.82 -14.30
N GLY A 78 -4.19 10.99 -15.21
CA GLY A 78 -3.10 11.38 -16.12
C GLY A 78 -1.74 11.09 -15.52
N ASP A 79 -1.09 12.09 -14.97
CA ASP A 79 0.21 11.94 -14.32
C ASP A 79 0.10 11.53 -12.84
N THR A 80 -1.11 11.37 -12.36
CA THR A 80 -1.38 10.92 -10.98
C THR A 80 -2.38 9.77 -11.03
N ILE A 81 -2.05 8.69 -10.36
CA ILE A 81 -2.93 7.52 -10.25
C ILE A 81 -3.20 7.25 -8.79
N VAL A 82 -4.47 7.06 -8.44
CA VAL A 82 -4.91 6.82 -7.06
C VAL A 82 -5.52 5.44 -6.97
N VAL A 83 -5.07 4.64 -6.01
CA VAL A 83 -5.53 3.26 -5.82
C VAL A 83 -6.07 3.10 -4.40
N PRO A 84 -7.39 3.26 -4.21
CA PRO A 84 -8.02 2.93 -2.93
C PRO A 84 -8.05 1.41 -2.77
N VAL A 85 -7.65 0.91 -1.63
CA VAL A 85 -7.63 -0.52 -1.36
C VAL A 85 -8.24 -0.84 -0.01
N LYS A 86 -8.90 -1.99 0.08
CA LYS A 86 -9.24 -2.61 1.34
C LYS A 86 -8.13 -3.56 1.72
N THR A 87 -7.79 -3.58 3.00
CA THR A 87 -6.68 -4.36 3.51
C THR A 87 -7.19 -5.40 4.48
N ASP A 88 -6.70 -6.63 4.32
CA ASP A 88 -6.91 -7.73 5.25
C ASP A 88 -5.53 -8.24 5.65
N ALA A 89 -5.23 -8.18 6.93
CA ALA A 89 -3.92 -8.55 7.43
C ALA A 89 -4.02 -9.34 8.73
N LEU A 90 -3.05 -10.21 8.96
CA LEU A 90 -2.91 -10.95 10.21
C LEU A 90 -1.54 -10.66 10.78
N SER A 91 -1.50 -10.13 12.00
CA SER A 91 -0.23 -9.84 12.66
C SER A 91 0.49 -11.12 13.09
N ILE A 92 1.79 -11.02 13.34
CA ILE A 92 2.58 -12.13 13.88
C ILE A 92 2.12 -12.53 15.28
N ARG A 93 1.33 -11.67 15.95
CA ARG A 93 0.75 -11.96 17.27
C ARG A 93 -0.65 -12.56 17.18
N GLY A 94 -1.13 -12.84 15.95
CA GLY A 94 -2.39 -13.52 15.71
C GLY A 94 -3.63 -12.63 15.72
N ILE A 95 -3.48 -11.31 15.60
CA ILE A 95 -4.60 -10.38 15.56
C ILE A 95 -4.88 -10.01 14.10
N ARG A 96 -6.13 -10.18 13.68
CA ARG A 96 -6.57 -9.83 12.35
C ARG A 96 -6.91 -8.34 12.29
N MET A 97 -6.48 -7.68 11.23
CA MET A 97 -6.80 -6.29 10.96
C MET A 97 -7.51 -6.16 9.63
N GLN A 98 -8.66 -5.49 9.63
CA GLN A 98 -9.28 -4.97 8.42
C GLN A 98 -9.08 -3.46 8.41
N ASN A 99 -8.58 -2.92 7.31
CA ASN A 99 -8.21 -1.53 7.21
C ASN A 99 -8.48 -1.03 5.80
N GLU A 100 -8.29 0.26 5.60
CA GLU A 100 -8.35 0.88 4.30
C GLU A 100 -7.06 1.66 4.08
N HIS A 101 -6.52 1.53 2.87
CA HIS A 101 -5.31 2.24 2.47
C HIS A 101 -5.58 2.95 1.15
N LEU A 102 -4.75 3.92 0.84
CA LEU A 102 -4.80 4.61 -0.43
C LEU A 102 -3.38 4.83 -0.91
N PHE A 103 -3.07 4.29 -2.09
CA PHE A 103 -1.81 4.55 -2.76
C PHE A 103 -2.01 5.70 -3.74
N LEU A 104 -1.09 6.64 -3.73
CA LEU A 104 -1.03 7.72 -4.71
C LEU A 104 0.29 7.59 -5.45
N PHE A 105 0.21 7.47 -6.79
CA PHE A 105 1.39 7.36 -7.65
C PHE A 105 1.52 8.61 -8.52
N LYS A 106 2.74 9.10 -8.67
CA LYS A 106 3.08 10.12 -9.67
C LYS A 106 3.79 9.43 -10.81
N ILE A 107 3.35 9.73 -12.04
CA ILE A 107 3.85 9.11 -13.25
C ILE A 107 4.57 10.16 -14.08
N ARG A 108 5.75 9.80 -14.59
CA ARG A 108 6.50 10.61 -15.54
C ARG A 108 7.11 9.67 -16.59
N ASP A 109 6.90 10.00 -17.86
CA ASP A 109 7.38 9.20 -18.98
C ASP A 109 6.97 7.72 -18.90
N GLY A 110 5.71 7.50 -18.49
CA GLY A 110 5.15 6.15 -18.38
C GLY A 110 5.66 5.33 -17.19
N ARG A 111 6.40 5.94 -16.27
CA ARG A 111 6.99 5.24 -15.12
C ARG A 111 6.57 5.89 -13.80
N PRO A 112 6.26 5.11 -12.77
CA PRO A 112 6.10 5.67 -11.43
C PRO A 112 7.42 6.26 -10.94
N VAL A 113 7.40 7.52 -10.54
CA VAL A 113 8.57 8.22 -9.98
C VAL A 113 8.41 8.49 -8.49
N TYR A 114 7.19 8.43 -8.00
CA TYR A 114 6.87 8.68 -6.62
C TYR A 114 5.58 7.93 -6.25
N ALA A 115 5.53 7.43 -5.03
CA ALA A 115 4.30 6.93 -4.45
C ALA A 115 4.25 7.25 -2.97
N ARG A 116 3.03 7.45 -2.48
CA ARG A 116 2.78 7.57 -1.05
C ARG A 116 1.63 6.66 -0.67
N LEU A 117 1.80 5.97 0.46
CA LEU A 117 0.79 5.13 1.05
C LEU A 117 0.16 5.85 2.24
N TYR A 118 -1.14 6.08 2.14
CA TYR A 118 -1.95 6.63 3.22
C TYR A 118 -2.72 5.50 3.89
N ALA A 119 -2.74 5.49 5.20
CA ALA A 119 -3.38 4.43 5.97
C ALA A 119 -3.99 4.99 7.25
N ASP A 120 -4.95 4.29 7.79
CA ASP A 120 -5.35 4.48 9.19
C ASP A 120 -4.24 3.87 10.06
N THR A 121 -3.29 4.70 10.44
CA THR A 121 -2.11 4.25 11.17
C THR A 121 -2.41 3.91 12.63
N ALA A 122 -3.44 4.52 13.22
CA ALA A 122 -3.84 4.20 14.59
C ALA A 122 -4.26 2.74 14.71
N ARG A 123 -5.03 2.25 13.73
CA ARG A 123 -5.46 0.85 13.69
C ARG A 123 -4.27 -0.09 13.54
N GLY A 124 -3.36 0.21 12.64
CA GLY A 124 -2.13 -0.57 12.46
C GLY A 124 -1.27 -0.61 13.72
N ARG A 125 -1.12 0.52 14.40
CA ARG A 125 -0.33 0.61 15.65
C ARG A 125 -0.92 -0.25 16.76
N ASP A 126 -2.24 -0.22 16.93
CA ASP A 126 -2.90 -1.05 17.93
C ASP A 126 -2.59 -2.52 17.70
N VAL A 127 -2.75 -3.00 16.47
CA VAL A 127 -2.56 -4.42 16.13
C VAL A 127 -1.09 -4.82 16.25
N ILE A 128 -0.17 -4.01 15.78
CA ILE A 128 1.29 -4.27 15.91
C ILE A 128 1.68 -4.37 17.40
N ALA A 129 1.08 -3.53 18.25
CA ALA A 129 1.33 -3.57 19.69
C ALA A 129 0.68 -4.78 20.39
N GLY A 130 -0.08 -5.59 19.68
CA GLY A 130 -0.74 -6.76 20.24
C GLY A 130 -2.12 -6.48 20.80
N GLU A 131 -2.73 -5.39 20.39
CA GLU A 131 -4.07 -4.97 20.86
C GLU A 131 -5.09 -5.08 19.74
N GLU A 132 -6.34 -5.38 20.10
CA GLU A 132 -7.43 -5.30 19.13
C GLU A 132 -7.62 -3.85 18.71
N PRO A 133 -7.92 -3.59 17.40
CA PRO A 133 -8.18 -2.23 16.95
C PRO A 133 -9.35 -1.62 17.68
N ARG A 134 -9.21 -0.37 18.07
CA ARG A 134 -10.27 0.36 18.75
C ARG A 134 -11.37 0.77 17.77
N HIS A 135 -12.61 0.58 18.18
CA HIS A 135 -13.79 0.99 17.43
C HIS A 135 -14.66 1.85 18.31
N TYR A 136 -14.98 3.03 17.86
CA TYR A 136 -15.90 3.91 18.55
C TYR A 136 -17.27 3.85 17.87
N PRO A 137 -18.36 3.80 18.64
CA PRO A 137 -19.67 3.86 18.03
C PRO A 137 -19.90 5.23 17.39
N LYS A 138 -20.74 5.25 16.36
CA LYS A 138 -21.16 6.51 15.77
C LYS A 138 -21.78 7.39 16.85
N PRO A 139 -21.37 8.67 16.95
CA PRO A 139 -21.95 9.55 17.96
C PRO A 139 -23.43 9.83 17.69
N ASP A 140 -24.16 10.15 18.76
CA ASP A 140 -25.53 10.64 18.64
C ASP A 140 -25.50 12.04 18.00
N LEU A 141 -26.21 12.21 16.90
CA LEU A 141 -26.21 13.44 16.12
C LEU A 141 -27.46 14.29 16.34
N THR A 142 -28.34 13.91 17.29
CA THR A 142 -29.56 14.67 17.61
C THR A 142 -29.30 15.83 18.57
#